data_22584d8ea47fe54c6b4aad99f4861e40
#
_entry.id   22584d8ea47fe54c6b4aad99f4861e40
#
_cell.length_a   1.000
_cell.length_b   1.000
_cell.length_c   1.000
_cell.angle_alpha   90.00
_cell.angle_beta   90.00
_cell.angle_gamma   90.00
#
_symmetry.space_group_name_H-M   'P 1'
#
loop_
_entity.id
_entity.type
_entity.pdbx_description
1 polymer ?
#
loop_
_entity_poly.entity_id
_entity_poly.type
_entity_poly.pdbx_seq_one_letter_code
_entity_poly.pdbx_strand_id
1 'polypeptide(L)'
;INQIAFSGAEEFVNKYKDADTKNSIIGHFGLGFYSAFMVAKEVEIITKSQKANSKPVKWICDGSPNFTMEETKKKTKGTDIVLHIADDSTEFLEESRISTILNKYCKFLPVEIKFGTKTDKIDDPKGKKDDKGEAVKVDKISDNIINNTKPAWTKFPANLKDEHYKSFYKELYPMEFSDPLFHIHLNVDFPFNLTGILYFPKLKNNLEVQKNKINLYSNQVFITDNVENIVPEFLTLLHGVIDSPDIPLNVSRSYLQADGNVKKIASHITKKVADKLSRMFKKDRKDFEEKWDDIKVFIEYGMLTEQKFFDKAKDFSLYK
;
A
#
# COMPACT_ATOMS: atom_id res chain seq x y z
N ILE A 1 19.23 -3.30 -18.22
CA ILE A 1 18.08 -3.36 -19.16
C ILE A 1 18.36 -4.33 -20.30
N ASN A 2 19.56 -4.35 -20.85
CA ASN A 2 19.90 -5.25 -21.97
C ASN A 2 20.00 -6.74 -21.61
N GLN A 3 19.82 -7.10 -20.36
CA GLN A 3 19.82 -8.48 -19.88
C GLN A 3 18.42 -8.78 -19.27
N ILE A 4 17.62 -9.51 -20.01
CA ILE A 4 16.27 -9.91 -19.61
C ILE A 4 16.36 -10.80 -18.35
N ALA A 5 15.46 -10.59 -17.40
CA ALA A 5 15.40 -11.30 -16.12
C ALA A 5 16.67 -11.19 -15.25
N PHE A 6 17.55 -10.24 -15.53
CA PHE A 6 18.69 -9.93 -14.68
C PHE A 6 18.35 -8.75 -13.75
N SER A 7 18.59 -8.91 -12.46
CA SER A 7 18.44 -7.85 -11.47
C SER A 7 19.73 -7.66 -10.70
N GLY A 8 20.27 -6.45 -10.71
CA GLY A 8 21.40 -6.05 -9.84
C GLY A 8 20.99 -5.83 -8.37
N ALA A 9 19.75 -6.15 -7.99
CA ALA A 9 19.24 -5.94 -6.65
C ALA A 9 20.04 -6.69 -5.59
N GLU A 10 20.37 -7.94 -5.86
CA GLU A 10 21.15 -8.78 -4.92
C GLU A 10 22.58 -8.25 -4.72
N GLU A 11 23.26 -7.84 -5.81
CA GLU A 11 24.59 -7.22 -5.74
C GLU A 11 24.52 -5.89 -4.97
N PHE A 12 23.50 -5.09 -5.22
CA PHE A 12 23.26 -3.82 -4.51
C PHE A 12 23.06 -4.05 -3.01
N VAL A 13 22.18 -4.99 -2.61
CA VAL A 13 21.95 -5.35 -1.20
C VAL A 13 23.25 -5.82 -0.54
N ASN A 14 24.02 -6.66 -1.23
CA ASN A 14 25.29 -7.18 -0.70
C ASN A 14 26.35 -6.09 -0.51
N LYS A 15 26.33 -5.06 -1.37
CA LYS A 15 27.27 -3.93 -1.29
C LYS A 15 26.93 -2.94 -0.19
N TYR A 16 25.65 -2.81 0.18
CA TYR A 16 25.15 -1.83 1.16
C TYR A 16 24.55 -2.52 2.38
N LYS A 17 25.22 -3.57 2.88
CA LYS A 17 24.73 -4.46 3.98
C LYS A 17 24.46 -3.77 5.32
N ASP A 18 24.92 -2.56 5.53
CA ASP A 18 24.99 -1.92 6.85
C ASP A 18 23.76 -1.10 7.25
N ALA A 19 22.67 -1.16 6.55
CA ALA A 19 21.48 -0.43 6.95
C ALA A 19 20.22 -1.12 6.47
N ASP A 20 19.10 -0.72 6.97
CA ASP A 20 17.70 -1.02 6.64
C ASP A 20 17.35 -1.19 5.13
N THR A 21 18.36 -1.25 4.26
CA THR A 21 18.26 -1.29 2.81
C THR A 21 17.79 -2.62 2.24
N LYS A 22 17.86 -3.73 2.98
CA LYS A 22 17.35 -5.03 2.50
C LYS A 22 15.87 -5.00 2.15
N ASN A 23 15.10 -4.18 2.89
CA ASN A 23 13.66 -4.04 2.71
C ASN A 23 13.29 -2.94 1.71
N SER A 24 14.24 -2.17 1.19
CA SER A 24 13.97 -1.03 0.30
C SER A 24 13.94 -1.39 -1.18
N ILE A 25 14.31 -2.63 -1.55
CA ILE A 25 14.31 -3.06 -2.94
C ILE A 25 12.94 -3.59 -3.33
N ILE A 26 12.27 -2.88 -4.24
CA ILE A 26 10.94 -3.20 -4.74
C ILE A 26 11.01 -4.26 -5.85
N GLY A 27 12.05 -4.23 -6.69
CA GLY A 27 12.18 -5.08 -7.87
C GLY A 27 13.20 -6.20 -7.70
N HIS A 28 12.78 -7.46 -7.92
CA HIS A 28 13.63 -8.64 -7.79
C HIS A 28 13.84 -9.41 -9.11
N PHE A 29 12.91 -9.29 -10.06
CA PHE A 29 12.85 -10.19 -11.22
C PHE A 29 13.53 -9.65 -12.47
N GLY A 30 13.85 -8.35 -12.54
CA GLY A 30 14.46 -7.73 -13.73
C GLY A 30 13.55 -7.71 -14.97
N LEU A 31 12.24 -7.82 -14.78
CA LEU A 31 11.25 -7.91 -15.86
C LEU A 31 10.30 -6.72 -15.96
N GLY A 32 10.11 -5.99 -14.86
CA GLY A 32 9.11 -4.92 -14.76
C GLY A 32 9.26 -3.81 -15.79
N PHE A 33 10.48 -3.49 -16.19
CA PHE A 33 10.76 -2.47 -17.20
C PHE A 33 10.12 -2.79 -18.55
N TYR A 34 10.12 -4.05 -18.94
CA TYR A 34 9.64 -4.47 -20.28
C TYR A 34 8.12 -4.30 -20.45
N SER A 35 7.38 -4.14 -19.35
CA SER A 35 5.96 -3.82 -19.43
C SER A 35 5.68 -2.44 -20.07
N ALA A 36 6.68 -1.56 -20.14
CA ALA A 36 6.57 -0.30 -20.88
C ALA A 36 6.21 -0.49 -22.35
N PHE A 37 6.70 -1.57 -22.98
CA PHE A 37 6.41 -1.88 -24.38
C PHE A 37 4.99 -2.41 -24.62
N MET A 38 4.21 -2.64 -23.57
CA MET A 38 2.78 -2.96 -23.73
C MET A 38 1.95 -1.74 -24.12
N VAL A 39 2.45 -0.53 -23.88
CA VAL A 39 1.74 0.74 -24.12
C VAL A 39 2.56 1.73 -24.95
N ALA A 40 3.84 1.47 -25.15
CA ALA A 40 4.75 2.36 -25.87
C ALA A 40 5.30 1.69 -27.13
N LYS A 41 5.30 2.42 -28.23
CA LYS A 41 5.95 2.01 -29.49
C LYS A 41 7.46 2.16 -29.46
N GLU A 42 7.98 3.00 -28.57
CA GLU A 42 9.40 3.24 -28.36
C GLU A 42 9.63 3.74 -26.92
N VAL A 43 10.75 3.36 -26.33
CA VAL A 43 11.17 3.81 -25.00
C VAL A 43 12.56 4.42 -25.10
N GLU A 44 12.72 5.63 -24.58
CA GLU A 44 14.02 6.28 -24.41
C GLU A 44 14.41 6.31 -22.92
N ILE A 45 15.69 6.07 -22.64
CA ILE A 45 16.26 6.23 -21.31
C ILE A 45 17.45 7.17 -21.39
N ILE A 46 17.36 8.31 -20.72
CA ILE A 46 18.45 9.30 -20.64
C ILE A 46 18.98 9.29 -19.23
N THR A 47 20.20 8.82 -19.04
CA THR A 47 20.74 8.61 -17.69
C THR A 47 22.15 9.18 -17.52
N LYS A 48 22.43 9.67 -16.29
CA LYS A 48 23.76 10.09 -15.86
C LYS A 48 24.03 9.55 -14.46
N SER A 49 25.10 8.78 -14.33
CA SER A 49 25.54 8.21 -13.05
C SER A 49 25.96 9.32 -12.06
N GLN A 50 25.84 9.00 -10.76
CA GLN A 50 26.42 9.83 -9.69
C GLN A 50 27.96 9.79 -9.61
N LYS A 51 28.62 8.84 -10.30
CA LYS A 51 30.06 8.74 -10.32
C LYS A 51 30.66 9.97 -10.96
N ALA A 52 31.76 10.49 -10.37
CA ALA A 52 32.50 11.62 -10.95
C ALA A 52 32.93 11.28 -12.38
N ASN A 53 32.90 12.27 -13.27
CA ASN A 53 33.28 12.15 -14.68
C ASN A 53 32.51 11.15 -15.52
N SER A 54 31.32 10.68 -15.04
CA SER A 54 30.44 9.85 -15.87
C SER A 54 29.85 10.66 -17.01
N LYS A 55 29.92 10.09 -18.22
CA LYS A 55 29.21 10.66 -19.37
C LYS A 55 27.75 10.24 -19.34
N PRO A 56 26.84 11.16 -19.68
CA PRO A 56 25.43 10.81 -19.82
C PRO A 56 25.21 9.99 -21.09
N VAL A 57 24.29 9.02 -21.02
CA VAL A 57 23.97 8.09 -22.11
C VAL A 57 22.48 8.13 -22.38
N LYS A 58 22.13 8.06 -23.65
CA LYS A 58 20.76 7.85 -24.15
C LYS A 58 20.68 6.44 -24.73
N TRP A 59 19.70 5.68 -24.29
CA TRP A 59 19.33 4.36 -24.78
C TRP A 59 17.94 4.44 -25.41
N ILE A 60 17.74 3.80 -26.56
CA ILE A 60 16.46 3.79 -27.28
C ILE A 60 16.19 2.37 -27.74
N CYS A 61 14.93 1.93 -27.61
CA CYS A 61 14.46 0.63 -28.09
C CYS A 61 12.97 0.70 -28.43
N ASP A 62 12.58 -0.01 -29.48
CA ASP A 62 11.21 -0.17 -29.97
C ASP A 62 10.55 -1.48 -29.51
N GLY A 63 11.16 -2.19 -28.56
CA GLY A 63 10.69 -3.50 -28.10
C GLY A 63 11.25 -4.68 -28.88
N SER A 64 11.96 -4.43 -29.98
CA SER A 64 12.72 -5.46 -30.71
C SER A 64 13.99 -5.86 -29.92
N PRO A 65 14.68 -6.94 -30.30
CA PRO A 65 15.97 -7.29 -29.69
C PRO A 65 17.07 -6.25 -29.90
N ASN A 66 16.87 -5.28 -30.81
CA ASN A 66 17.82 -4.25 -31.14
C ASN A 66 17.60 -3.00 -30.28
N PHE A 67 18.68 -2.35 -29.94
CA PHE A 67 18.64 -1.06 -29.25
C PHE A 67 19.80 -0.17 -29.72
N THR A 68 19.64 1.13 -29.58
CA THR A 68 20.72 2.10 -29.80
C THR A 68 21.19 2.66 -28.48
N MET A 69 22.47 3.00 -28.39
CA MET A 69 23.06 3.66 -27.22
C MET A 69 24.08 4.69 -27.66
N GLU A 70 23.89 5.93 -27.24
CA GLU A 70 24.73 7.06 -27.66
C GLU A 70 25.03 8.01 -26.48
N GLU A 71 26.13 8.77 -26.57
CA GLU A 71 26.40 9.85 -25.63
C GLU A 71 25.38 10.99 -25.83
N THR A 72 24.93 11.60 -24.76
CA THR A 72 23.95 12.69 -24.81
C THR A 72 24.29 13.83 -23.85
N LYS A 73 23.45 14.84 -23.78
CA LYS A 73 23.64 16.01 -22.92
C LYS A 73 22.65 15.96 -21.73
N LYS A 74 23.11 15.51 -20.56
CA LYS A 74 22.39 15.62 -19.30
C LYS A 74 23.27 16.23 -18.24
N LYS A 75 22.89 17.39 -17.70
CA LYS A 75 23.68 18.13 -16.71
C LYS A 75 23.63 17.48 -15.32
N THR A 76 22.44 17.10 -14.88
CA THR A 76 22.17 16.55 -13.55
C THR A 76 22.26 15.04 -13.53
N LYS A 77 22.69 14.46 -12.40
CA LYS A 77 22.57 13.02 -12.13
C LYS A 77 21.10 12.60 -12.14
N GLY A 78 20.84 11.34 -12.47
CA GLY A 78 19.50 10.76 -12.47
C GLY A 78 19.14 10.13 -13.81
N THR A 79 17.93 9.63 -13.92
CA THR A 79 17.42 8.92 -15.08
C THR A 79 16.06 9.49 -15.48
N ASP A 80 15.90 9.82 -16.76
CA ASP A 80 14.63 10.16 -17.38
C ASP A 80 14.22 8.96 -18.24
N ILE A 81 12.97 8.54 -18.11
CA ILE A 81 12.37 7.49 -18.93
C ILE A 81 11.24 8.13 -19.71
N VAL A 82 11.33 8.07 -21.04
CA VAL A 82 10.34 8.62 -21.96
C VAL A 82 9.68 7.48 -22.70
N LEU A 83 8.37 7.37 -22.58
CA LEU A 83 7.55 6.40 -23.28
C LEU A 83 6.85 7.12 -24.44
N HIS A 84 7.16 6.76 -25.68
CA HIS A 84 6.42 7.20 -26.86
C HIS A 84 5.19 6.30 -27.01
N ILE A 85 4.09 6.79 -26.47
CA ILE A 85 2.83 6.02 -26.34
C ILE A 85 2.32 5.61 -27.73
N ALA A 86 1.89 4.35 -27.85
CA ALA A 86 1.29 3.80 -29.05
C ALA A 86 -0.11 4.39 -29.30
N ASP A 87 -0.54 4.41 -30.56
CA ASP A 87 -1.77 5.08 -30.98
C ASP A 87 -3.05 4.46 -30.37
N ASP A 88 -3.01 3.18 -30.02
CA ASP A 88 -4.08 2.44 -29.33
C ASP A 88 -4.07 2.60 -27.79
N SER A 89 -3.08 3.29 -27.25
CA SER A 89 -2.83 3.42 -25.82
C SER A 89 -2.86 4.90 -25.33
N THR A 90 -3.46 5.80 -26.11
CA THR A 90 -3.48 7.25 -25.84
C THR A 90 -4.13 7.65 -24.54
N GLU A 91 -4.94 6.77 -23.91
CA GLU A 91 -5.50 7.01 -22.58
C GLU A 91 -4.41 7.29 -21.50
N PHE A 92 -3.20 6.75 -21.68
CA PHE A 92 -2.08 6.96 -20.77
C PHE A 92 -1.37 8.32 -20.96
N LEU A 93 -1.82 9.17 -21.88
CA LEU A 93 -1.41 10.57 -21.99
C LEU A 93 -2.29 11.49 -21.12
N GLU A 94 -3.41 10.98 -20.60
CA GLU A 94 -4.31 11.74 -19.75
C GLU A 94 -3.84 11.76 -18.30
N GLU A 95 -3.73 12.98 -17.75
CA GLU A 95 -3.31 13.18 -16.34
C GLU A 95 -4.23 12.46 -15.35
N SER A 96 -5.54 12.50 -15.58
CA SER A 96 -6.54 11.82 -14.75
C SER A 96 -6.35 10.32 -14.70
N ARG A 97 -6.01 9.71 -15.85
CA ARG A 97 -5.75 8.27 -15.96
C ARG A 97 -4.50 7.87 -15.18
N ILE A 98 -3.41 8.61 -15.38
CA ILE A 98 -2.15 8.36 -14.65
C ILE A 98 -2.33 8.59 -13.15
N SER A 99 -3.00 9.67 -12.75
CA SER A 99 -3.30 9.94 -11.34
C SER A 99 -4.07 8.79 -10.69
N THR A 100 -5.07 8.24 -11.37
CA THR A 100 -5.86 7.10 -10.89
C THR A 100 -4.97 5.85 -10.68
N ILE A 101 -4.10 5.55 -11.63
CA ILE A 101 -3.16 4.42 -11.56
C ILE A 101 -2.18 4.61 -10.40
N LEU A 102 -1.58 5.79 -10.28
CA LEU A 102 -0.63 6.10 -9.23
C LEU A 102 -1.27 6.03 -7.84
N ASN A 103 -2.49 6.55 -7.69
CA ASN A 103 -3.23 6.46 -6.43
C ASN A 103 -3.60 5.03 -6.05
N LYS A 104 -3.89 4.16 -7.03
CA LYS A 104 -4.23 2.77 -6.76
C LYS A 104 -2.99 1.95 -6.36
N TYR A 105 -1.91 2.05 -7.13
CA TYR A 105 -0.78 1.13 -7.03
C TYR A 105 0.42 1.68 -6.27
N CYS A 106 0.56 3.01 -6.19
CA CYS A 106 1.74 3.66 -5.64
C CYS A 106 1.49 4.45 -4.36
N LYS A 107 0.25 4.45 -3.85
CA LYS A 107 -0.21 5.27 -2.72
C LYS A 107 0.68 5.21 -1.48
N PHE A 108 1.33 4.08 -1.23
CA PHE A 108 2.15 3.86 -0.04
C PHE A 108 3.59 3.45 -0.34
N LEU A 109 4.05 3.62 -1.58
CA LEU A 109 5.44 3.33 -1.89
C LEU A 109 6.40 4.12 -0.97
N PRO A 110 7.51 3.50 -0.52
CA PRO A 110 8.43 4.12 0.44
C PRO A 110 9.30 5.23 -0.14
N VAL A 111 9.10 5.60 -1.40
CA VAL A 111 9.80 6.67 -2.12
C VAL A 111 8.80 7.71 -2.57
N GLU A 112 9.07 8.99 -2.33
CA GLU A 112 8.19 10.08 -2.75
C GLU A 112 8.00 10.13 -4.27
N ILE A 113 6.76 10.23 -4.69
CA ILE A 113 6.35 10.38 -6.08
C ILE A 113 5.73 11.75 -6.26
N LYS A 114 6.45 12.61 -6.99
CA LYS A 114 5.93 13.90 -7.41
C LYS A 114 5.14 13.71 -8.71
N PHE A 115 3.88 14.14 -8.71
CA PHE A 115 3.04 14.18 -9.90
C PHE A 115 2.35 15.53 -10.01
N GLY A 116 2.92 16.40 -10.87
CA GLY A 116 2.46 17.77 -11.04
C GLY A 116 2.75 18.66 -9.84
N THR A 117 1.93 19.70 -9.70
CA THR A 117 1.98 20.70 -8.62
C THR A 117 0.59 20.88 -8.03
N LYS A 118 0.52 21.31 -6.79
CA LYS A 118 -0.73 21.71 -6.12
C LYS A 118 -0.66 23.15 -5.68
N THR A 119 -1.80 23.83 -5.68
CA THR A 119 -1.95 25.18 -5.19
C THR A 119 -2.73 25.17 -3.89
N ASP A 120 -2.07 25.52 -2.81
CA ASP A 120 -2.66 25.63 -1.48
C ASP A 120 -2.87 27.12 -1.15
N LYS A 121 -4.04 27.49 -0.61
CA LYS A 121 -4.28 28.85 -0.08
C LYS A 121 -3.72 28.90 1.34
N ILE A 122 -2.66 29.66 1.53
CA ILE A 122 -2.02 29.89 2.82
C ILE A 122 -2.19 31.34 3.25
N ASP A 123 -2.07 31.61 4.55
CA ASP A 123 -2.00 32.98 5.03
C ASP A 123 -0.78 33.69 4.44
N ASP A 124 -0.94 34.98 4.05
CA ASP A 124 0.17 35.76 3.48
C ASP A 124 1.36 35.72 4.46
N PRO A 125 2.53 35.19 4.05
CA PRO A 125 3.73 35.14 4.91
C PRO A 125 4.18 36.52 5.39
N LYS A 126 3.74 37.58 4.72
CA LYS A 126 4.00 39.00 5.12
C LYS A 126 3.02 39.50 6.16
N GLY A 127 2.07 38.67 6.61
CA GLY A 127 1.12 39.02 7.68
C GLY A 127 0.09 40.08 7.27
N LYS A 128 -0.18 40.27 5.97
CA LYS A 128 -1.20 41.20 5.50
C LYS A 128 -2.57 40.77 5.97
N LYS A 129 -3.35 41.71 6.45
CA LYS A 129 -4.75 41.55 6.82
C LYS A 129 -5.64 42.33 5.85
N ASP A 130 -6.84 41.82 5.64
CA ASP A 130 -7.87 42.54 4.86
C ASP A 130 -8.52 43.65 5.71
N ASP A 131 -9.46 44.39 5.10
CA ASP A 131 -10.17 45.48 5.75
C ASP A 131 -11.04 45.01 6.95
N LYS A 132 -11.26 43.70 7.12
CA LYS A 132 -11.98 43.10 8.23
C LYS A 132 -11.04 42.53 9.31
N GLY A 133 -9.73 42.65 9.13
CA GLY A 133 -8.72 42.15 10.05
C GLY A 133 -8.40 40.68 9.92
N GLU A 134 -8.94 39.97 8.90
CA GLU A 134 -8.64 38.57 8.61
C GLU A 134 -7.35 38.45 7.80
N ALA A 135 -6.64 37.35 7.95
CA ALA A 135 -5.41 37.07 7.20
C ALA A 135 -5.72 36.93 5.68
N VAL A 136 -5.04 37.74 4.87
CA VAL A 136 -5.13 37.60 3.42
C VAL A 136 -4.58 36.24 2.99
N LYS A 137 -5.35 35.49 2.19
CA LYS A 137 -4.92 34.23 1.61
C LYS A 137 -4.16 34.46 0.30
N VAL A 138 -3.01 33.85 0.17
CA VAL A 138 -2.21 33.86 -1.05
C VAL A 138 -2.01 32.42 -1.57
N ASP A 139 -1.94 32.30 -2.88
CA ASP A 139 -1.71 31.00 -3.52
C ASP A 139 -0.23 30.60 -3.36
N LYS A 140 -0.01 29.44 -2.77
CA LYS A 140 1.30 28.79 -2.68
C LYS A 140 1.32 27.57 -3.58
N ILE A 141 2.13 27.62 -4.62
CA ILE A 141 2.39 26.46 -5.48
C ILE A 141 3.48 25.60 -4.84
N SER A 142 3.21 24.33 -4.69
CA SER A 142 4.14 23.33 -4.16
C SER A 142 4.10 22.06 -4.99
N ASP A 143 5.13 21.22 -4.85
CA ASP A 143 5.16 19.91 -5.48
C ASP A 143 4.01 19.05 -4.95
N ASN A 144 3.29 18.39 -5.86
CA ASN A 144 2.25 17.46 -5.50
C ASN A 144 2.86 16.07 -5.26
N ILE A 145 3.17 15.76 -4.00
CA ILE A 145 3.59 14.41 -3.59
C ILE A 145 2.32 13.58 -3.35
N ILE A 146 2.13 12.54 -4.15
CA ILE A 146 0.86 11.79 -4.21
C ILE A 146 0.81 10.60 -3.27
N ASN A 147 1.92 10.17 -2.71
CA ASN A 147 2.00 8.99 -1.87
C ASN A 147 2.42 9.30 -0.44
N ASN A 148 1.94 8.47 0.48
CA ASN A 148 2.34 8.49 1.89
C ASN A 148 3.45 7.46 2.11
N THR A 149 4.69 7.91 2.24
CA THR A 149 5.86 7.03 2.41
C THR A 149 5.98 6.41 3.80
N LYS A 150 5.22 6.90 4.78
CA LYS A 150 5.25 6.45 6.19
C LYS A 150 3.83 6.21 6.72
N PRO A 151 3.09 5.27 6.12
CA PRO A 151 1.72 4.99 6.52
C PRO A 151 1.63 4.46 7.97
N ALA A 152 0.42 4.49 8.54
CA ALA A 152 0.24 4.18 9.95
C ALA A 152 0.68 2.77 10.34
N TRP A 153 0.52 1.78 9.46
CA TRP A 153 0.88 0.39 9.78
C TRP A 153 2.38 0.13 9.89
N THR A 154 3.24 1.01 9.36
CA THR A 154 4.70 0.88 9.48
C THR A 154 5.24 1.43 10.80
N LYS A 155 4.39 2.04 11.61
CA LYS A 155 4.75 2.64 12.91
C LYS A 155 4.46 1.66 14.03
N PHE A 156 5.24 1.70 15.11
CA PHE A 156 4.93 0.91 16.31
C PHE A 156 3.58 1.31 16.90
N PRO A 157 2.75 0.35 17.34
CA PRO A 157 1.44 0.63 17.93
C PRO A 157 1.50 1.61 19.11
N ALA A 158 2.57 1.57 19.92
CA ALA A 158 2.77 2.45 21.05
C ALA A 158 2.90 3.94 20.66
N ASN A 159 3.26 4.23 19.43
CA ASN A 159 3.43 5.58 18.90
C ASN A 159 2.16 6.14 18.25
N LEU A 160 1.07 5.36 18.25
CA LEU A 160 -0.19 5.73 17.61
C LEU A 160 -1.31 5.91 18.64
N LYS A 161 -2.14 6.93 18.42
CA LYS A 161 -3.38 7.18 19.16
C LYS A 161 -4.59 6.81 18.29
N ASP A 162 -5.76 6.67 18.89
CA ASP A 162 -7.00 6.35 18.17
C ASP A 162 -7.29 7.29 16.99
N GLU A 163 -6.97 8.57 17.14
CA GLU A 163 -7.11 9.57 16.06
C GLU A 163 -6.28 9.23 14.82
N HIS A 164 -5.05 8.71 15.02
CA HIS A 164 -4.19 8.30 13.91
C HIS A 164 -4.79 7.10 13.14
N TYR A 165 -5.40 6.15 13.87
CA TYR A 165 -6.07 5.01 13.25
C TYR A 165 -7.31 5.44 12.47
N LYS A 166 -8.13 6.35 13.02
CA LYS A 166 -9.30 6.89 12.33
C LYS A 166 -8.92 7.71 11.09
N SER A 167 -7.89 8.56 11.21
CA SER A 167 -7.36 9.33 10.08
C SER A 167 -6.86 8.40 8.97
N PHE A 168 -6.14 7.34 9.33
CA PHE A 168 -5.66 6.37 8.38
C PHE A 168 -6.80 5.55 7.73
N TYR A 169 -7.85 5.24 8.47
CA TYR A 169 -9.05 4.61 7.89
C TYR A 169 -9.69 5.49 6.82
N LYS A 170 -9.83 6.79 7.07
CA LYS A 170 -10.34 7.77 6.08
C LYS A 170 -9.40 7.94 4.88
N GLU A 171 -8.10 7.84 5.10
CA GLU A 171 -7.12 7.83 4.01
C GLU A 171 -7.30 6.61 3.11
N LEU A 172 -7.55 5.42 3.68
CA LEU A 172 -7.79 4.19 2.92
C LEU A 172 -9.14 4.22 2.18
N TYR A 173 -10.17 4.71 2.85
CA TYR A 173 -11.57 4.66 2.40
C TYR A 173 -12.21 6.05 2.46
N PRO A 174 -11.83 6.98 1.57
CA PRO A 174 -12.33 8.37 1.64
C PRO A 174 -13.85 8.50 1.41
N MET A 175 -14.48 7.48 0.82
CA MET A 175 -15.94 7.45 0.60
C MET A 175 -16.72 6.79 1.76
N GLU A 176 -16.03 6.31 2.80
CA GLU A 176 -16.67 5.77 3.99
C GLU A 176 -16.84 6.88 5.03
N PHE A 177 -18.08 7.28 5.27
CA PHE A 177 -18.43 8.36 6.20
C PHE A 177 -18.48 7.91 7.67
N SER A 178 -18.64 6.60 7.91
CA SER A 178 -18.70 6.04 9.26
C SER A 178 -17.31 5.68 9.78
N ASP A 179 -17.03 6.01 11.03
CA ASP A 179 -15.81 5.53 11.70
C ASP A 179 -15.91 4.01 11.90
N PRO A 180 -14.78 3.27 11.89
CA PRO A 180 -14.76 1.85 12.22
C PRO A 180 -15.09 1.65 13.69
N LEU A 181 -15.68 0.48 14.04
CA LEU A 181 -16.00 0.12 15.42
C LEU A 181 -14.77 0.03 16.31
N PHE A 182 -13.73 -0.58 15.79
CA PHE A 182 -12.39 -0.71 16.38
C PHE A 182 -11.38 -1.19 15.34
N HIS A 183 -10.12 -1.22 15.75
CA HIS A 183 -9.02 -1.68 14.90
C HIS A 183 -8.17 -2.74 15.60
N ILE A 184 -7.42 -3.50 14.80
CA ILE A 184 -6.39 -4.43 15.23
C ILE A 184 -5.11 -4.07 14.49
N HIS A 185 -4.09 -3.65 15.22
CA HIS A 185 -2.76 -3.42 14.66
C HIS A 185 -1.96 -4.71 14.71
N LEU A 186 -1.51 -5.17 13.55
CA LEU A 186 -0.62 -6.31 13.37
C LEU A 186 0.82 -5.79 13.37
N ASN A 187 1.65 -6.38 14.21
CA ASN A 187 3.09 -6.08 14.26
C ASN A 187 3.81 -7.32 14.79
N VAL A 188 4.41 -8.07 13.88
CA VAL A 188 5.06 -9.38 14.13
C VAL A 188 6.35 -9.43 13.33
N ASP A 189 7.43 -9.78 13.99
CA ASP A 189 8.79 -9.89 13.40
C ASP A 189 9.29 -11.34 13.39
N PHE A 190 8.67 -12.21 14.18
CA PHE A 190 9.03 -13.61 14.26
C PHE A 190 7.80 -14.46 14.56
N PRO A 191 7.60 -15.62 13.93
CA PRO A 191 8.46 -16.33 12.97
C PRO A 191 8.33 -15.86 11.50
N PHE A 192 7.60 -14.81 11.26
CA PHE A 192 7.41 -14.16 9.95
C PHE A 192 7.22 -12.67 10.17
N ASN A 193 7.51 -11.88 9.16
CA ASN A 193 7.28 -10.44 9.18
C ASN A 193 5.85 -10.15 8.72
N LEU A 194 5.06 -9.54 9.59
CA LEU A 194 3.69 -9.16 9.32
C LEU A 194 3.38 -7.84 10.00
N THR A 195 3.09 -6.84 9.22
CA THR A 195 2.54 -5.57 9.71
C THR A 195 1.18 -5.32 9.06
N GLY A 196 0.39 -4.42 9.65
CA GLY A 196 -0.90 -4.09 9.07
C GLY A 196 -1.86 -3.52 10.09
N ILE A 197 -2.98 -3.02 9.60
CA ILE A 197 -4.09 -2.57 10.43
C ILE A 197 -5.38 -3.11 9.82
N LEU A 198 -6.10 -3.90 10.60
CA LEU A 198 -7.42 -4.39 10.25
C LEU A 198 -8.46 -3.57 11.03
N TYR A 199 -9.53 -3.20 10.35
CA TYR A 199 -10.66 -2.45 10.91
C TYR A 199 -11.93 -3.27 10.84
N PHE A 200 -12.69 -3.26 11.91
CA PHE A 200 -14.06 -3.74 11.91
C PHE A 200 -14.96 -2.60 11.46
N PRO A 201 -15.56 -2.69 10.26
CA PRO A 201 -16.46 -1.66 9.78
C PRO A 201 -17.79 -1.72 10.55
N LYS A 202 -18.50 -0.60 10.59
CA LYS A 202 -19.89 -0.58 10.99
C LYS A 202 -20.74 -1.10 9.84
N LEU A 203 -21.40 -2.25 10.04
CA LEU A 203 -22.23 -2.86 9.01
C LEU A 203 -23.53 -2.05 8.87
N LYS A 204 -23.83 -1.57 7.68
CA LYS A 204 -25.13 -0.98 7.35
C LYS A 204 -26.09 -2.12 7.09
N ASN A 205 -27.37 -1.95 7.51
CA ASN A 205 -28.43 -2.96 7.41
C ASN A 205 -28.76 -3.45 5.97
N ASN A 206 -28.13 -2.91 4.95
CA ASN A 206 -28.27 -3.35 3.58
C ASN A 206 -27.10 -4.26 3.21
N LEU A 207 -27.42 -5.51 3.01
CA LEU A 207 -26.62 -6.69 2.71
C LEU A 207 -25.78 -6.63 1.40
N GLU A 208 -25.35 -5.50 0.92
CA GLU A 208 -24.22 -5.44 0.02
C GLU A 208 -22.91 -5.51 0.83
N VAL A 209 -22.65 -6.72 1.27
CA VAL A 209 -21.36 -7.06 1.88
C VAL A 209 -20.29 -6.92 0.79
N GLN A 210 -19.70 -5.74 0.71
CA GLN A 210 -18.55 -5.51 -0.18
C GLN A 210 -17.37 -6.32 0.35
N LYS A 211 -17.18 -7.51 -0.22
CA LYS A 211 -15.98 -8.30 -0.04
C LYS A 211 -14.76 -7.53 -0.62
N ASN A 212 -13.56 -7.90 -0.16
CA ASN A 212 -12.28 -7.42 -0.72
C ASN A 212 -11.94 -5.94 -0.45
N LYS A 213 -12.08 -5.52 0.81
CA LYS A 213 -11.56 -4.22 1.25
C LYS A 213 -10.25 -4.31 2.05
N ILE A 214 -9.62 -5.48 2.08
CA ILE A 214 -8.28 -5.63 2.63
C ILE A 214 -7.28 -5.58 1.48
N ASN A 215 -6.35 -4.65 1.55
CA ASN A 215 -5.27 -4.53 0.58
C ASN A 215 -4.02 -5.25 1.09
N LEU A 216 -3.42 -6.08 0.25
CA LEU A 216 -2.15 -6.73 0.52
C LEU A 216 -1.00 -5.92 -0.06
N TYR A 217 0.02 -5.74 0.75
CA TYR A 217 1.30 -5.13 0.40
C TYR A 217 2.46 -6.08 0.67
N SER A 218 3.57 -5.85 0.02
CA SER A 218 4.87 -6.41 0.35
C SER A 218 5.88 -5.28 0.33
N ASN A 219 6.44 -4.94 1.52
CA ASN A 219 7.32 -3.77 1.70
C ASN A 219 6.69 -2.48 1.13
N GLN A 220 5.44 -2.19 1.50
CA GLN A 220 4.65 -1.04 1.03
C GLN A 220 4.33 -1.03 -0.47
N VAL A 221 4.70 -2.07 -1.21
CA VAL A 221 4.31 -2.24 -2.62
C VAL A 221 2.96 -2.94 -2.69
N PHE A 222 1.98 -2.33 -3.35
CA PHE A 222 0.67 -2.94 -3.55
C PHE A 222 0.77 -4.24 -4.35
N ILE A 223 0.14 -5.30 -3.85
CA ILE A 223 0.12 -6.61 -4.49
C ILE A 223 -1.27 -6.91 -5.04
N THR A 224 -2.28 -6.93 -4.18
CA THR A 224 -3.65 -7.26 -4.57
C THR A 224 -4.64 -6.76 -3.51
N ASP A 225 -5.88 -6.59 -3.93
CA ASP A 225 -7.05 -6.38 -3.06
C ASP A 225 -7.85 -7.69 -2.85
N ASN A 226 -7.46 -8.78 -3.51
CA ASN A 226 -7.98 -10.12 -3.25
C ASN A 226 -7.06 -10.87 -2.28
N VAL A 227 -7.50 -11.00 -1.03
CA VAL A 227 -6.76 -11.66 0.05
C VAL A 227 -7.29 -13.07 0.36
N GLU A 228 -8.00 -13.69 -0.58
CA GLU A 228 -8.41 -15.09 -0.46
C GLU A 228 -7.20 -15.99 -0.13
N ASN A 229 -7.40 -16.90 0.81
CA ASN A 229 -6.38 -17.80 1.34
C ASN A 229 -5.30 -17.16 2.26
N ILE A 230 -5.20 -15.84 2.35
CA ILE A 230 -4.31 -15.15 3.32
C ILE A 230 -5.07 -14.84 4.60
N VAL A 231 -6.30 -14.39 4.44
CA VAL A 231 -7.23 -14.08 5.53
C VAL A 231 -8.33 -15.12 5.51
N PRO A 232 -8.68 -15.73 6.66
CA PRO A 232 -9.83 -16.62 6.74
C PRO A 232 -11.09 -15.98 6.18
N GLU A 233 -11.96 -16.77 5.54
CA GLU A 233 -13.10 -16.26 4.81
C GLU A 233 -14.04 -15.39 5.67
N PHE A 234 -14.26 -15.75 6.93
CA PHE A 234 -15.07 -14.95 7.85
C PHE A 234 -14.51 -13.57 8.17
N LEU A 235 -13.21 -13.33 7.89
CA LEU A 235 -12.54 -12.05 8.08
C LEU A 235 -12.42 -11.25 6.79
N THR A 236 -12.85 -11.76 5.63
CA THR A 236 -12.78 -11.03 4.34
C THR A 236 -13.67 -9.80 4.30
N LEU A 237 -14.59 -9.66 5.25
CA LEU A 237 -15.45 -8.49 5.43
C LEU A 237 -14.77 -7.35 6.20
N LEU A 238 -13.60 -7.58 6.77
CA LEU A 238 -12.83 -6.54 7.40
C LEU A 238 -12.26 -5.59 6.36
N HIS A 239 -12.00 -4.38 6.79
CA HIS A 239 -11.28 -3.39 6.01
C HIS A 239 -9.81 -3.32 6.48
N GLY A 240 -8.92 -2.80 5.66
CA GLY A 240 -7.57 -2.49 6.12
C GLY A 240 -6.45 -2.86 5.18
N VAL A 241 -5.30 -3.05 5.77
CA VAL A 241 -4.06 -3.39 5.06
C VAL A 241 -3.32 -4.51 5.78
N ILE A 242 -2.69 -5.35 4.99
CA ILE A 242 -1.74 -6.38 5.43
C ILE A 242 -0.47 -6.16 4.61
N ASP A 243 0.67 -6.12 5.27
CA ASP A 243 1.97 -5.99 4.63
C ASP A 243 2.90 -7.09 5.16
N SER A 244 3.36 -7.95 4.27
CA SER A 244 4.28 -9.04 4.60
C SER A 244 5.20 -9.37 3.43
N PRO A 245 6.53 -9.25 3.61
CA PRO A 245 7.50 -9.69 2.62
C PRO A 245 7.63 -11.22 2.53
N ASP A 246 7.12 -11.95 3.54
CA ASP A 246 7.24 -13.41 3.63
C ASP A 246 6.12 -14.16 2.90
N ILE A 247 5.18 -13.43 2.32
CA ILE A 247 4.18 -14.01 1.42
C ILE A 247 4.82 -14.21 0.04
N PRO A 248 4.93 -15.47 -0.43
CA PRO A 248 5.56 -15.73 -1.70
C PRO A 248 4.73 -15.17 -2.86
N LEU A 249 5.36 -14.33 -3.67
CA LEU A 249 4.78 -13.71 -4.83
C LEU A 249 5.27 -14.40 -6.10
N ASN A 250 4.38 -14.58 -7.08
CA ASN A 250 4.82 -14.96 -8.42
C ASN A 250 5.43 -13.74 -9.15
N VAL A 251 5.99 -13.98 -10.33
CA VAL A 251 6.63 -12.95 -11.16
C VAL A 251 5.68 -11.78 -11.47
N SER A 252 4.40 -12.07 -11.72
CA SER A 252 3.38 -11.05 -12.01
C SER A 252 2.84 -10.36 -10.75
N ARG A 253 3.20 -10.85 -9.55
CA ARG A 253 2.67 -10.41 -8.24
C ARG A 253 1.14 -10.52 -8.10
N SER A 254 0.47 -11.14 -9.07
CA SER A 254 -1.00 -11.24 -9.12
C SER A 254 -1.54 -12.55 -8.54
N TYR A 255 -0.67 -13.50 -8.22
CA TYR A 255 -1.07 -14.80 -7.70
C TYR A 255 -0.28 -15.16 -6.44
N LEU A 256 -1.01 -15.55 -5.41
CA LEU A 256 -0.44 -16.00 -4.15
C LEU A 256 -0.28 -17.51 -4.21
N GLN A 257 0.92 -18.00 -3.99
CA GLN A 257 1.12 -19.43 -3.86
C GLN A 257 0.63 -19.87 -2.46
N ALA A 258 -0.19 -20.91 -2.44
CA ALA A 258 -0.60 -21.55 -1.19
C ALA A 258 0.63 -22.18 -0.50
N ASP A 259 1.26 -21.45 0.40
CA ASP A 259 2.45 -21.88 1.15
C ASP A 259 2.14 -22.05 2.63
N GLY A 260 2.99 -22.81 3.30
CA GLY A 260 2.95 -23.00 4.74
C GLY A 260 3.00 -21.70 5.55
N ASN A 261 3.67 -20.68 5.04
CA ASN A 261 3.74 -19.35 5.67
C ASN A 261 2.39 -18.61 5.61
N VAL A 262 1.67 -18.69 4.49
CA VAL A 262 0.33 -18.10 4.36
C VAL A 262 -0.62 -18.70 5.41
N LYS A 263 -0.61 -20.02 5.61
CA LYS A 263 -1.41 -20.68 6.66
C LYS A 263 -1.06 -20.22 8.07
N LYS A 264 0.23 -20.00 8.35
CA LYS A 264 0.68 -19.46 9.65
C LYS A 264 0.20 -18.04 9.86
N ILE A 265 0.29 -17.19 8.83
CA ILE A 265 -0.20 -15.79 8.85
C ILE A 265 -1.71 -15.79 9.10
N ALA A 266 -2.49 -16.58 8.34
CA ALA A 266 -3.94 -16.70 8.53
C ALA A 266 -4.30 -17.11 9.96
N SER A 267 -3.64 -18.15 10.49
CA SER A 267 -3.85 -18.62 11.88
C SER A 267 -3.48 -17.56 12.92
N HIS A 268 -2.43 -16.77 12.67
CA HIS A 268 -2.04 -15.68 13.56
C HIS A 268 -3.05 -14.54 13.56
N ILE A 269 -3.55 -14.14 12.39
CA ILE A 269 -4.60 -13.12 12.26
C ILE A 269 -5.86 -13.58 13.01
N THR A 270 -6.32 -14.82 12.79
CA THR A 270 -7.45 -15.41 13.51
C THR A 270 -7.29 -15.31 15.02
N LYS A 271 -6.11 -15.68 15.52
CA LYS A 271 -5.79 -15.59 16.95
C LYS A 271 -5.85 -14.16 17.47
N LYS A 272 -5.26 -13.20 16.74
CA LYS A 272 -5.26 -11.78 17.13
C LYS A 272 -6.66 -11.19 17.17
N VAL A 273 -7.52 -11.56 16.20
CA VAL A 273 -8.92 -11.16 16.17
C VAL A 273 -9.67 -11.71 17.39
N ALA A 274 -9.57 -13.02 17.66
CA ALA A 274 -10.21 -13.65 18.81
C ALA A 274 -9.73 -13.03 20.14
N ASP A 275 -8.42 -12.78 20.28
CA ASP A 275 -7.83 -12.18 21.48
C ASP A 275 -8.29 -10.72 21.67
N LYS A 276 -8.49 -9.97 20.59
CA LYS A 276 -9.03 -8.59 20.67
C LYS A 276 -10.48 -8.59 21.13
N LEU A 277 -11.33 -9.43 20.51
CA LEU A 277 -12.74 -9.56 20.88
C LEU A 277 -12.92 -10.01 22.34
N SER A 278 -12.16 -11.04 22.75
CA SER A 278 -12.18 -11.51 24.15
C SER A 278 -11.77 -10.42 25.13
N ARG A 279 -10.73 -9.63 24.79
CA ARG A 279 -10.31 -8.50 25.64
C ARG A 279 -11.36 -7.40 25.74
N MET A 280 -12.02 -7.07 24.64
CA MET A 280 -13.11 -6.08 24.61
C MET A 280 -14.26 -6.54 25.52
N PHE A 281 -14.70 -7.80 25.35
CA PHE A 281 -15.74 -8.39 26.17
C PHE A 281 -15.44 -8.34 27.69
N LYS A 282 -14.20 -8.66 28.07
CA LYS A 282 -13.76 -8.66 29.47
C LYS A 282 -13.58 -7.26 30.04
N LYS A 283 -13.15 -6.31 29.20
CA LYS A 283 -12.84 -4.94 29.66
C LYS A 283 -14.10 -4.11 29.86
N ASP A 284 -15.03 -4.18 28.92
CA ASP A 284 -16.29 -3.43 28.91
C ASP A 284 -17.36 -4.22 28.18
N ARG A 285 -18.10 -5.02 28.97
CA ARG A 285 -19.14 -5.89 28.46
C ARG A 285 -20.30 -5.08 27.83
N LYS A 286 -20.63 -3.94 28.43
CA LYS A 286 -21.73 -3.10 27.92
C LYS A 286 -21.41 -2.52 26.54
N ASP A 287 -20.20 -1.96 26.38
CA ASP A 287 -19.72 -1.47 25.08
C ASP A 287 -19.68 -2.60 24.03
N PHE A 288 -19.31 -3.81 24.45
CA PHE A 288 -19.32 -4.99 23.57
C PHE A 288 -20.74 -5.39 23.16
N GLU A 289 -21.71 -5.38 24.07
CA GLU A 289 -23.12 -5.65 23.80
C GLU A 289 -23.73 -4.61 22.86
N GLU A 290 -23.37 -3.33 23.00
CA GLU A 290 -23.81 -2.27 22.06
C GLU A 290 -23.29 -2.47 20.63
N LYS A 291 -22.11 -3.08 20.47
CA LYS A 291 -21.52 -3.39 19.17
C LYS A 291 -21.93 -4.76 18.62
N TRP A 292 -22.64 -5.57 19.40
CA TRP A 292 -22.90 -6.97 19.07
C TRP A 292 -23.57 -7.16 17.70
N ASP A 293 -24.56 -6.35 17.36
CA ASP A 293 -25.28 -6.48 16.10
C ASP A 293 -24.38 -6.23 14.87
N ASP A 294 -23.35 -5.42 15.01
CA ASP A 294 -22.39 -5.16 13.94
C ASP A 294 -21.28 -6.25 13.84
N ILE A 295 -20.96 -6.94 14.95
CA ILE A 295 -19.84 -7.90 15.01
C ILE A 295 -20.29 -9.38 15.01
N LYS A 296 -21.54 -9.67 15.33
CA LYS A 296 -22.06 -11.05 15.46
C LYS A 296 -21.84 -11.89 14.20
N VAL A 297 -22.05 -11.29 13.01
CA VAL A 297 -21.88 -12.00 11.72
C VAL A 297 -20.45 -12.55 11.57
N PHE A 298 -19.44 -11.76 11.94
CA PHE A 298 -18.05 -12.21 11.92
C PHE A 298 -17.78 -13.33 12.92
N ILE A 299 -18.37 -13.20 14.12
CA ILE A 299 -18.18 -14.17 15.21
C ILE A 299 -18.89 -15.48 14.87
N GLU A 300 -20.14 -15.44 14.49
CA GLU A 300 -20.95 -16.62 14.17
C GLU A 300 -20.39 -17.38 12.96
N TYR A 301 -20.02 -16.65 11.90
CA TYR A 301 -19.42 -17.26 10.72
C TYR A 301 -18.05 -17.86 11.03
N GLY A 302 -17.23 -17.16 11.81
CA GLY A 302 -15.94 -17.69 12.26
C GLY A 302 -16.07 -18.94 13.13
N MET A 303 -17.09 -19.01 14.00
CA MET A 303 -17.37 -20.19 14.81
C MET A 303 -17.81 -21.40 13.96
N LEU A 304 -18.47 -21.16 12.84
CA LEU A 304 -18.91 -22.22 11.92
C LEU A 304 -17.78 -22.75 11.04
N THR A 305 -16.81 -21.93 10.70
CA THR A 305 -15.78 -22.25 9.69
C THR A 305 -14.41 -22.56 10.29
N GLU A 306 -14.11 -22.06 11.50
CA GLU A 306 -12.77 -22.15 12.11
C GLU A 306 -12.82 -22.71 13.55
N GLN A 307 -12.50 -24.01 13.73
CA GLN A 307 -12.55 -24.66 15.04
C GLN A 307 -11.75 -23.93 16.12
N LYS A 308 -10.52 -23.45 15.78
CA LYS A 308 -9.67 -22.72 16.73
C LYS A 308 -10.27 -21.37 17.14
N PHE A 309 -11.05 -20.77 16.27
CA PHE A 309 -11.79 -19.55 16.60
C PHE A 309 -12.98 -19.87 17.48
N PHE A 310 -13.73 -20.92 17.16
CA PHE A 310 -14.85 -21.41 17.99
C PHE A 310 -14.45 -21.63 19.45
N ASP A 311 -13.33 -22.33 19.68
CA ASP A 311 -12.84 -22.65 21.03
C ASP A 311 -12.66 -21.41 21.92
N LYS A 312 -12.37 -20.27 21.32
CA LYS A 312 -12.25 -18.97 22.02
C LYS A 312 -13.54 -18.14 21.99
N ALA A 313 -14.26 -18.17 20.87
CA ALA A 313 -15.40 -17.30 20.63
C ALA A 313 -16.61 -17.69 21.50
N LYS A 314 -16.77 -18.97 21.85
CA LYS A 314 -17.81 -19.45 22.77
C LYS A 314 -17.87 -18.72 24.11
N ASP A 315 -16.70 -18.18 24.58
CA ASP A 315 -16.59 -17.49 25.86
C ASP A 315 -17.08 -16.04 25.84
N PHE A 316 -17.22 -15.47 24.63
CA PHE A 316 -17.69 -14.07 24.45
C PHE A 316 -18.85 -13.93 23.45
N SER A 317 -19.37 -15.01 22.93
CA SER A 317 -20.57 -14.99 22.11
C SER A 317 -21.81 -14.68 22.93
N LEU A 318 -22.68 -13.82 22.39
CA LEU A 318 -23.93 -13.44 23.02
C LEU A 318 -25.09 -14.11 22.29
N TYR A 319 -25.91 -14.80 23.05
CA TYR A 319 -27.18 -15.37 22.59
C TYR A 319 -28.31 -14.59 23.24
N LYS A 320 -29.28 -14.16 22.44
CA LYS A 320 -30.51 -13.58 22.93
C LYS A 320 -31.56 -14.66 23.10
#